data_9068924406feacecdf9ec3475d39d2b7
#
_entry.id   9068924406feacecdf9ec3475d39d2b7
#
_cell.length_a   1.000
_cell.length_b   1.000
_cell.length_c   1.000
_cell.angle_alpha   90.00
_cell.angle_beta   90.00
_cell.angle_gamma   90.00
#
_symmetry.space_group_name_H-M   'P 1'
#
loop_
_entity.id
_entity.type
_entity.pdbx_description
1 polymer ?
#
loop_
_entity_poly.entity_id
_entity_poly.type
_entity_poly.pdbx_seq_one_letter_code
_entity_poly.pdbx_strand_id
1 'polypeptide(L)'
;MKSFAQKYPNDPMLADSQYWLGESFFQRQLYRDAAESFLAVTTKFDKSAKAPDALLRLGQSLAALKEREAACAALGEVTRKYPRASGGVKAAVDREQKRVKC
;
A
#
# COMPACT_ATOMS: atom_id res chain seq x y z
N MET A 1 -1.42 -21.47 -7.90
CA MET A 1 -1.35 -20.04 -7.69
C MET A 1 0.03 -19.47 -7.92
N LYS A 2 1.07 -20.09 -7.35
CA LYS A 2 2.42 -19.60 -7.60
C LYS A 2 2.81 -19.70 -9.06
N SER A 3 2.42 -20.77 -9.74
CA SER A 3 2.74 -20.93 -11.16
C SER A 3 2.08 -19.84 -12.00
N PHE A 4 0.86 -19.43 -11.65
CA PHE A 4 0.19 -18.34 -12.36
C PHE A 4 0.97 -17.04 -12.17
N ALA A 5 1.34 -16.73 -10.92
CA ALA A 5 2.08 -15.50 -10.64
C ALA A 5 3.44 -15.48 -11.32
N GLN A 6 4.11 -16.64 -11.39
CA GLN A 6 5.40 -16.75 -12.06
C GLN A 6 5.26 -16.59 -13.57
N LYS A 7 4.15 -17.10 -14.11
CA LYS A 7 3.92 -17.09 -15.56
C LYS A 7 3.49 -15.71 -16.05
N TYR A 8 2.75 -14.96 -15.24
CA TYR A 8 2.23 -13.65 -15.62
C TYR A 8 2.57 -12.60 -14.57
N PRO A 9 3.85 -12.34 -14.33
CA PRO A 9 4.25 -11.48 -13.22
C PRO A 9 3.81 -10.03 -13.37
N ASN A 10 3.53 -9.59 -14.60
CA ASN A 10 3.13 -8.21 -14.86
C ASN A 10 1.65 -8.05 -15.19
N ASP A 11 0.87 -9.08 -14.95
CA ASP A 11 -0.58 -9.04 -15.23
C ASP A 11 -1.24 -8.05 -14.26
N PRO A 12 -1.97 -7.04 -14.79
CA PRO A 12 -2.65 -6.07 -13.92
C PRO A 12 -3.59 -6.72 -12.92
N MET A 13 -4.18 -7.86 -13.25
CA MET A 13 -5.08 -8.57 -12.33
C MET A 13 -4.35 -9.08 -11.10
N LEU A 14 -3.05 -9.36 -11.22
CA LEU A 14 -2.27 -9.79 -10.06
C LEU A 14 -2.10 -8.63 -9.07
N ALA A 15 -1.88 -7.43 -9.58
CA ALA A 15 -1.76 -6.25 -8.73
C ALA A 15 -3.07 -5.99 -8.00
N ASP A 16 -4.20 -6.04 -8.71
CA ASP A 16 -5.51 -5.83 -8.12
C ASP A 16 -5.80 -6.92 -7.09
N SER A 17 -5.51 -8.16 -7.43
CA SER A 17 -5.73 -9.29 -6.54
C SER A 17 -4.92 -9.13 -5.25
N GLN A 18 -3.66 -8.74 -5.37
CA GLN A 18 -2.79 -8.53 -4.23
C GLN A 18 -3.28 -7.37 -3.37
N TYR A 19 -3.75 -6.30 -4.02
CA TYR A 19 -4.29 -5.14 -3.32
C TYR A 19 -5.53 -5.54 -2.50
N TRP A 20 -6.45 -6.27 -3.12
CA TRP A 20 -7.69 -6.66 -2.43
C TRP A 20 -7.43 -7.67 -1.33
N LEU A 21 -6.41 -8.51 -1.49
CA LEU A 21 -5.98 -9.40 -0.41
C LEU A 21 -5.51 -8.57 0.78
N GLY A 22 -4.71 -7.54 0.52
CA GLY A 22 -4.28 -6.62 1.56
C GLY A 22 -5.45 -5.95 2.25
N GLU A 23 -6.46 -5.51 1.48
CA GLU A 23 -7.65 -4.89 2.03
C GLU A 23 -8.41 -5.88 2.93
N SER A 24 -8.49 -7.13 2.51
CA SER A 24 -9.15 -8.17 3.32
C SER A 24 -8.46 -8.31 4.68
N PHE A 25 -7.14 -8.40 4.67
CA PHE A 25 -6.37 -8.48 5.92
C PHE A 25 -6.56 -7.21 6.76
N PHE A 26 -6.55 -6.06 6.10
CA PHE A 26 -6.70 -4.79 6.78
C PHE A 26 -8.04 -4.71 7.52
N GLN A 27 -9.12 -5.11 6.85
CA GLN A 27 -10.45 -5.09 7.45
C GLN A 27 -10.56 -6.03 8.64
N ARG A 28 -9.77 -7.09 8.63
CA ARG A 28 -9.74 -8.06 9.73
C ARG A 28 -8.72 -7.69 10.80
N GLN A 29 -8.11 -6.50 10.67
CA GLN A 29 -7.11 -5.99 11.59
C GLN A 29 -5.85 -6.85 11.65
N LEU A 30 -5.59 -7.61 10.58
CA LEU A 30 -4.37 -8.38 10.43
C LEU A 30 -3.34 -7.48 9.73
N TYR A 31 -2.86 -6.48 10.46
CA TYR A 31 -2.09 -5.39 9.86
C TYR A 31 -0.74 -5.83 9.33
N ARG A 32 -0.11 -6.82 9.95
CA ARG A 32 1.17 -7.32 9.45
C ARG A 32 0.98 -8.00 8.09
N ASP A 33 -0.04 -8.85 7.99
CA ASP A 33 -0.35 -9.51 6.73
C ASP A 33 -0.78 -8.50 5.68
N ALA A 34 -1.56 -7.51 6.08
CA ALA A 34 -1.97 -6.42 5.19
C ALA A 34 -0.75 -5.68 4.66
N ALA A 35 0.18 -5.34 5.56
CA ALA A 35 1.38 -4.61 5.17
C ALA A 35 2.19 -5.40 4.14
N GLU A 36 2.33 -6.70 4.32
CA GLU A 36 3.07 -7.54 3.37
C GLU A 36 2.40 -7.56 2.01
N SER A 37 1.07 -7.66 1.98
CA SER A 37 0.33 -7.67 0.72
C SER A 37 0.45 -6.34 -0.01
N PHE A 38 0.30 -5.23 0.71
CA PHE A 38 0.42 -3.91 0.11
C PHE A 38 1.85 -3.62 -0.34
N LEU A 39 2.83 -4.08 0.44
CA LEU A 39 4.23 -3.92 0.04
C LEU A 39 4.51 -4.66 -1.26
N ALA A 40 3.93 -5.84 -1.44
CA ALA A 40 4.09 -6.59 -2.68
C ALA A 40 3.57 -5.79 -3.88
N VAL A 41 2.44 -5.08 -3.73
CA VAL A 41 1.94 -4.23 -4.81
C VAL A 41 2.94 -3.13 -5.14
N THR A 42 3.48 -2.47 -4.11
CA THR A 42 4.36 -1.33 -4.33
C THR A 42 5.73 -1.73 -4.85
N THR A 43 6.17 -2.97 -4.66
CA THR A 43 7.47 -3.43 -5.14
C THR A 43 7.38 -4.17 -6.46
N LYS A 44 6.40 -5.06 -6.62
CA LYS A 44 6.27 -5.87 -7.81
C LYS A 44 5.43 -5.21 -8.89
N PHE A 45 4.50 -4.36 -8.49
CA PHE A 45 3.56 -3.71 -9.41
C PHE A 45 3.54 -2.22 -9.18
N ASP A 46 4.72 -1.63 -9.06
CA ASP A 46 4.85 -0.22 -8.69
C ASP A 46 4.27 0.74 -9.72
N LYS A 47 4.00 0.27 -10.93
CA LYS A 47 3.38 1.10 -11.96
C LYS A 47 1.89 0.82 -12.12
N SER A 48 1.33 -0.03 -11.27
CA SER A 48 -0.09 -0.31 -11.28
C SER A 48 -0.88 0.90 -10.80
N ALA A 49 -2.11 1.01 -11.29
CA ALA A 49 -3.02 2.06 -10.80
C ALA A 49 -3.32 1.91 -9.32
N LYS A 50 -3.16 0.70 -8.78
CA LYS A 50 -3.38 0.45 -7.35
C LYS A 50 -2.18 0.77 -6.48
N ALA A 51 -1.01 1.02 -7.08
CA ALA A 51 0.20 1.21 -6.29
C ALA A 51 0.14 2.40 -5.33
N PRO A 52 -0.36 3.59 -5.73
CA PRO A 52 -0.46 4.69 -4.77
C PRO A 52 -1.38 4.36 -3.60
N ASP A 53 -2.53 3.75 -3.89
CA ASP A 53 -3.47 3.34 -2.83
C ASP A 53 -2.84 2.29 -1.91
N ALA A 54 -2.10 1.34 -2.51
CA ALA A 54 -1.44 0.30 -1.73
C ALA A 54 -0.38 0.89 -0.81
N LEU A 55 0.36 1.87 -1.32
CA LEU A 55 1.41 2.50 -0.51
C LEU A 55 0.80 3.30 0.65
N LEU A 56 -0.32 3.98 0.40
CA LEU A 56 -1.06 4.65 1.47
C LEU A 56 -1.53 3.64 2.52
N ARG A 57 -2.12 2.53 2.09
CA ARG A 57 -2.60 1.49 3.00
C ARG A 57 -1.45 0.84 3.76
N LEU A 58 -0.29 0.68 3.10
CA LEU A 58 0.90 0.18 3.75
C LEU A 58 1.26 1.10 4.93
N GLY A 59 1.28 2.40 4.69
CA GLY A 59 1.55 3.36 5.74
C GLY A 59 0.54 3.26 6.89
N GLN A 60 -0.73 3.12 6.56
CA GLN A 60 -1.78 2.97 7.58
C GLN A 60 -1.61 1.67 8.38
N SER A 61 -1.23 0.59 7.70
CA SER A 61 -1.00 -0.69 8.38
C SER A 61 0.18 -0.60 9.34
N LEU A 62 1.26 0.04 8.91
CA LEU A 62 2.44 0.23 9.75
C LEU A 62 2.11 1.12 10.94
N ALA A 63 1.29 2.15 10.74
CA ALA A 63 0.86 3.01 11.85
C ALA A 63 0.05 2.21 12.87
N ALA A 64 -0.82 1.32 12.40
CA ALA A 64 -1.61 0.47 13.29
C ALA A 64 -0.73 -0.49 14.08
N LEU A 65 0.41 -0.88 13.50
CA LEU A 65 1.38 -1.72 14.18
C LEU A 65 2.33 -0.91 15.08
N LYS A 66 2.11 0.40 15.14
CA LYS A 66 2.92 1.34 15.92
C LYS A 66 4.35 1.44 15.42
N GLU A 67 4.55 1.15 14.14
CA GLU A 67 5.82 1.34 13.45
C GLU A 67 5.83 2.75 12.85
N ARG A 68 5.97 3.74 13.70
CA ARG A 68 5.78 5.14 13.28
C ARG A 68 6.76 5.58 12.20
N GLU A 69 8.03 5.28 12.37
CA GLU A 69 9.05 5.71 11.41
C GLU A 69 8.79 5.09 10.04
N ALA A 70 8.48 3.79 10.02
CA ALA A 70 8.19 3.10 8.76
C ALA A 70 6.90 3.64 8.15
N ALA A 71 5.90 3.93 8.98
CA ALA A 71 4.63 4.49 8.49
C ALA A 71 4.86 5.85 7.86
N CYS A 72 5.63 6.72 8.52
CA CYS A 72 5.93 8.04 7.99
C CYS A 72 6.71 7.95 6.69
N ALA A 73 7.65 7.01 6.59
CA ALA A 73 8.41 6.82 5.37
C ALA A 73 7.50 6.38 4.22
N ALA A 74 6.60 5.44 4.48
CA ALA A 74 5.67 4.97 3.45
C ALA A 74 4.73 6.08 3.00
N LEU A 75 4.19 6.85 3.96
CA LEU A 75 3.28 7.94 3.63
C LEU A 75 3.97 9.02 2.83
N GLY A 76 5.21 9.35 3.17
CA GLY A 76 5.98 10.33 2.41
C GLY A 76 6.30 9.86 1.00
N GLU A 77 6.51 8.56 0.82
CA GLU A 77 6.78 8.00 -0.49
C GLU A 77 5.60 8.14 -1.45
N VAL A 78 4.37 8.16 -0.93
CA VAL A 78 3.20 8.28 -1.81
C VAL A 78 3.29 9.53 -2.67
N THR A 79 3.55 10.68 -2.05
CA THR A 79 3.62 11.94 -2.80
C THR A 79 4.92 12.05 -3.59
N ARG A 80 6.00 11.47 -3.09
CA ARG A 80 7.29 11.53 -3.78
C ARG A 80 7.30 10.65 -5.02
N LYS A 81 6.81 9.43 -4.90
CA LYS A 81 6.86 8.46 -6.00
C LYS A 81 5.67 8.59 -6.95
N TYR A 82 4.54 9.01 -6.42
CA TYR A 82 3.30 9.12 -7.20
C TYR A 82 2.73 10.52 -7.11
N PRO A 83 3.43 11.52 -7.69
CA PRO A 83 2.96 12.91 -7.61
C PRO A 83 1.64 13.14 -8.32
N ARG A 84 1.25 12.21 -9.20
CA ARG A 84 -0.03 12.30 -9.93
C ARG A 84 -1.13 11.47 -9.27
N ALA A 85 -0.92 11.01 -8.06
CA ALA A 85 -1.97 10.29 -7.35
C ALA A 85 -3.19 11.19 -7.18
N SER A 86 -4.36 10.57 -7.03
CA SER A 86 -5.62 11.31 -6.91
C SER A 86 -5.60 12.25 -5.71
N GLY A 87 -6.44 13.29 -5.78
CA GLY A 87 -6.58 14.21 -4.66
C GLY A 87 -7.03 13.52 -3.38
N GLY A 88 -7.86 12.47 -3.52
CA GLY A 88 -8.29 11.69 -2.37
C GLY A 88 -7.14 10.99 -1.68
N VAL A 89 -6.23 10.40 -2.47
CA VAL A 89 -5.06 9.75 -1.91
C VAL A 89 -4.16 10.77 -1.23
N LYS A 90 -3.91 11.90 -1.88
CA LYS A 90 -3.05 12.95 -1.30
C LYS A 90 -3.62 13.50 -0.01
N ALA A 91 -4.92 13.74 0.04
CA ALA A 91 -5.58 14.22 1.25
C ALA A 91 -5.48 13.19 2.37
N ALA A 92 -5.66 11.91 2.03
CA ALA A 92 -5.54 10.85 3.02
C ALA A 92 -4.13 10.73 3.57
N VAL A 93 -3.12 10.89 2.71
CA VAL A 93 -1.72 10.89 3.14
C VAL A 93 -1.48 12.02 4.15
N ASP A 94 -1.92 13.22 3.81
CA ASP A 94 -1.73 14.37 4.70
C ASP A 94 -2.39 14.13 6.05
N ARG A 95 -3.62 13.63 6.03
CA ARG A 95 -4.37 13.35 7.26
C ARG A 95 -3.66 12.30 8.11
N GLU A 96 -3.18 11.24 7.48
CA GLU A 96 -2.48 10.17 8.21
C GLU A 96 -1.14 10.66 8.76
N GLN A 97 -0.43 11.49 8.00
CA GLN A 97 0.83 12.04 8.49
C GLN A 97 0.61 12.87 9.75
N LYS A 98 -0.46 13.66 9.78
CA LYS A 98 -0.79 14.44 10.96
C LYS A 98 -1.20 13.55 12.12
N ARG A 99 -1.99 12.52 11.86
CA ARG A 99 -2.44 11.60 12.89
C ARG A 99 -1.27 10.85 13.52
N VAL A 100 -0.32 10.43 12.70
CA VAL A 100 0.85 9.68 13.15
C VAL A 100 1.94 10.61 13.70
N LYS A 101 1.82 11.90 13.45
CA LYS A 101 2.77 12.92 13.88
C LYS A 101 4.12 12.76 13.17
N CYS A 102 4.07 12.63 11.87
CA CYS A 102 5.29 12.57 11.05
C CYS A 102 6.05 13.90 11.01
#